data_c404d870b572c4b54a1f50421c975365
#
_entry.id   c404d870b572c4b54a1f50421c975365
#
_cell.length_a   1.000
_cell.length_b   1.000
_cell.length_c   1.000
_cell.angle_alpha   90.00
_cell.angle_beta   90.00
_cell.angle_gamma   90.00
#
_symmetry.space_group_name_H-M   'P 1'
#
loop_
_entity.id
_entity.type
_entity.pdbx_description
1 polymer ?
#
loop_
_entity_poly.entity_id
_entity_poly.type
_entity_poly.pdbx_seq_one_letter_code
_entity_poly.pdbx_strand_id
1 'polypeptide(L)'
;SLRKGARAKDFELAIQWLKDCGLIDQVIRLAKPAIPLPAYADNGFKMFLLDVGLLGAMSGLDAQSLLKGNELFSEFKGALTEQYVAQQLRSESGLTPFYWSAERATAEVDFLFQQGMELYPLEVKAEENLKAKSLKVYFDKFQPRLAIRSSMSDYRREDWLLNLPLYGLSRLIQECQTLQ
;
A
#
# COMPACT_ATOMS: atom_id res chain seq x y z
N SER A 1 -7.36 -21.69 8.14
CA SER A 1 -6.03 -22.01 8.68
C SER A 1 -5.25 -22.80 7.64
N LEU A 2 -4.06 -22.34 7.28
CA LEU A 2 -3.17 -23.05 6.39
C LEU A 2 -2.87 -24.45 6.97
N ARG A 3 -2.76 -25.45 6.09
CA ARG A 3 -2.51 -26.84 6.48
C ARG A 3 -1.25 -26.94 7.35
N LYS A 4 -1.35 -27.51 8.54
CA LYS A 4 -0.22 -27.67 9.46
C LYS A 4 0.92 -28.42 8.77
N GLY A 5 2.11 -27.82 8.67
CA GLY A 5 3.27 -28.41 7.97
C GLY A 5 3.40 -28.07 6.48
N ALA A 6 2.51 -27.28 5.89
CA ALA A 6 2.67 -26.78 4.53
C ALA A 6 3.84 -25.79 4.43
N ARG A 7 4.64 -25.89 3.39
CA ARG A 7 5.78 -25.01 3.11
C ARG A 7 5.35 -23.90 2.17
N ALA A 8 5.99 -22.73 2.23
CA ALA A 8 5.76 -21.64 1.29
C ALA A 8 5.79 -22.13 -0.18
N LYS A 9 6.73 -23.00 -0.51
CA LYS A 9 6.85 -23.67 -1.81
C LYS A 9 5.58 -24.41 -2.28
N ASP A 10 4.79 -24.93 -1.35
CA ASP A 10 3.56 -25.68 -1.70
C ASP A 10 2.46 -24.74 -2.22
N PHE A 11 2.60 -23.44 -1.99
CA PHE A 11 1.65 -22.43 -2.41
C PHE A 11 2.15 -21.56 -3.58
N GLU A 12 3.43 -21.66 -3.95
CA GLU A 12 4.01 -20.81 -5.01
C GLU A 12 3.24 -20.94 -6.32
N LEU A 13 2.90 -22.16 -6.74
CA LEU A 13 2.12 -22.38 -7.96
C LEU A 13 0.70 -21.83 -7.84
N ALA A 14 0.04 -21.99 -6.69
CA ALA A 14 -1.30 -21.48 -6.48
C ALA A 14 -1.30 -19.94 -6.50
N ILE A 15 -0.31 -19.32 -5.86
CA ILE A 15 -0.13 -17.85 -5.88
C ILE A 15 0.13 -17.37 -7.31
N GLN A 16 1.00 -18.08 -8.06
CA GLN A 16 1.28 -17.73 -9.44
C GLN A 16 0.02 -17.83 -10.32
N TRP A 17 -0.78 -18.87 -10.17
CA TRP A 17 -2.04 -19.01 -10.90
C TRP A 17 -3.02 -17.89 -10.58
N LEU A 18 -3.18 -17.53 -9.30
CA LEU A 18 -4.04 -16.43 -8.90
C LEU A 18 -3.56 -15.08 -9.46
N LYS A 19 -2.25 -14.88 -9.57
CA LYS A 19 -1.66 -13.71 -10.24
C LYS A 19 -1.94 -13.72 -11.74
N ASP A 20 -1.70 -14.85 -12.41
CA ASP A 20 -1.84 -14.98 -13.85
C ASP A 20 -3.29 -14.77 -14.31
N CYS A 21 -4.26 -15.17 -13.48
CA CYS A 21 -5.67 -14.89 -13.74
C CYS A 21 -6.14 -13.52 -13.20
N GLY A 22 -5.25 -12.71 -12.63
CA GLY A 22 -5.55 -11.36 -12.20
C GLY A 22 -6.39 -11.25 -10.92
N LEU A 23 -6.50 -12.31 -10.13
CA LEU A 23 -7.29 -12.29 -8.89
C LEU A 23 -6.53 -11.69 -7.71
N ILE A 24 -5.21 -11.74 -7.75
CA ILE A 24 -4.34 -11.16 -6.74
C ILE A 24 -3.18 -10.39 -7.35
N ASP A 25 -2.67 -9.46 -6.56
CA ASP A 25 -1.45 -8.73 -6.80
C ASP A 25 -0.43 -8.95 -5.70
N GLN A 26 0.83 -9.00 -6.08
CA GLN A 26 1.94 -9.00 -5.15
C GLN A 26 2.64 -7.64 -5.16
N VAL A 27 2.72 -7.03 -4.00
CA VAL A 27 3.55 -5.85 -3.73
C VAL A 27 4.83 -6.36 -3.06
N ILE A 28 5.96 -6.27 -3.77
CA ILE A 28 7.23 -6.87 -3.36
C ILE A 28 7.96 -5.92 -2.40
N ARG A 29 8.64 -6.50 -1.41
CA ARG A 29 9.50 -5.73 -0.51
C ARG A 29 10.78 -5.29 -1.20
N LEU A 30 11.21 -4.07 -0.89
CA LEU A 30 12.53 -3.57 -1.25
C LEU A 30 13.46 -3.68 -0.04
N ALA A 31 14.56 -4.39 -0.20
CA ALA A 31 15.64 -4.41 0.77
C ALA A 31 16.30 -3.03 0.89
N LYS A 32 16.40 -2.33 -0.24
CA LYS A 32 16.91 -0.96 -0.34
C LYS A 32 16.05 -0.15 -1.32
N PRO A 33 15.53 1.02 -0.92
CA PRO A 33 14.80 1.89 -1.85
C PRO A 33 15.80 2.62 -2.75
N ALA A 34 16.05 2.03 -3.92
CA ALA A 34 16.94 2.60 -4.94
C ALA A 34 16.44 2.20 -6.34
N ILE A 35 16.84 2.94 -7.35
CA ILE A 35 16.47 2.72 -8.75
C ILE A 35 17.55 1.89 -9.44
N PRO A 36 17.19 0.88 -10.27
CA PRO A 36 15.84 0.44 -10.58
C PRO A 36 15.24 -0.45 -9.48
N LEU A 37 13.99 -0.20 -9.11
CA LEU A 37 13.31 -0.90 -8.00
C LEU A 37 13.39 -2.43 -8.05
N PRO A 38 13.17 -3.10 -9.21
CA PRO A 38 13.20 -4.56 -9.26
C PRO A 38 14.56 -5.17 -8.87
N ALA A 39 15.67 -4.44 -9.04
CA ALA A 39 17.00 -4.93 -8.68
C ALA A 39 17.23 -5.03 -7.17
N TYR A 40 16.39 -4.36 -6.38
CA TYR A 40 16.48 -4.34 -4.91
C TYR A 40 15.31 -5.06 -4.24
N ALA A 41 14.51 -5.77 -5.04
CA ALA A 41 13.44 -6.63 -4.56
C ALA A 41 14.01 -7.83 -3.78
N ASP A 42 13.37 -8.20 -2.70
CA ASP A 42 13.68 -9.42 -1.95
C ASP A 42 12.49 -10.40 -1.95
N ASN A 43 12.53 -11.42 -1.10
CA ASN A 43 11.51 -12.47 -1.06
C ASN A 43 10.25 -12.07 -0.25
N GLY A 44 10.26 -10.90 0.39
CA GLY A 44 9.10 -10.42 1.14
C GLY A 44 8.03 -9.85 0.20
N PHE A 45 6.79 -10.15 0.48
CA PHE A 45 5.68 -9.57 -0.29
C PHE A 45 4.41 -9.43 0.54
N LYS A 46 3.59 -8.46 0.16
CA LYS A 46 2.17 -8.34 0.55
C LYS A 46 1.31 -8.86 -0.59
N MET A 47 0.16 -9.45 -0.28
CA MET A 47 -0.84 -9.84 -1.29
C MET A 47 -2.08 -8.99 -1.15
N PHE A 48 -2.54 -8.48 -2.27
CA PHE A 48 -3.79 -7.74 -2.41
C PHE A 48 -4.72 -8.49 -3.36
N LEU A 49 -6.01 -8.43 -3.12
CA LEU A 49 -7.00 -8.97 -4.05
C LEU A 49 -7.19 -8.01 -5.24
N LEU A 50 -7.91 -8.47 -6.25
CA LEU A 50 -8.22 -7.67 -7.44
C LEU A 50 -8.89 -6.34 -7.08
N ASP A 51 -9.86 -6.38 -6.17
CA ASP A 51 -10.58 -5.20 -5.71
C ASP A 51 -11.07 -5.30 -4.25
N VAL A 52 -11.44 -4.15 -3.71
CA VAL A 52 -11.93 -4.01 -2.33
C VAL A 52 -13.28 -4.73 -2.10
N GLY A 53 -14.11 -4.87 -3.13
CA GLY A 53 -15.37 -5.59 -3.04
C GLY A 53 -15.17 -7.09 -2.86
N LEU A 54 -14.20 -7.67 -3.59
CA LEU A 54 -13.80 -9.06 -3.43
C LEU A 54 -13.25 -9.32 -2.02
N LEU A 55 -12.40 -8.42 -1.50
CA LEU A 55 -11.90 -8.52 -0.12
C LEU A 55 -13.05 -8.49 0.89
N GLY A 56 -13.99 -7.57 0.73
CA GLY A 56 -15.17 -7.45 1.60
C GLY A 56 -16.03 -8.71 1.57
N ALA A 57 -16.34 -9.22 0.39
CA ALA A 57 -17.13 -10.45 0.21
C ALA A 57 -16.47 -11.68 0.85
N MET A 58 -15.16 -11.88 0.61
CA MET A 58 -14.40 -12.99 1.21
C MET A 58 -14.28 -12.88 2.72
N SER A 59 -14.32 -11.67 3.27
CA SER A 59 -14.26 -11.41 4.72
C SER A 59 -15.63 -11.52 5.40
N GLY A 60 -16.70 -11.79 4.65
CA GLY A 60 -18.06 -11.88 5.19
C GLY A 60 -18.61 -10.53 5.66
N LEU A 61 -18.08 -9.42 5.16
CA LEU A 61 -18.60 -8.10 5.49
C LEU A 61 -19.92 -7.87 4.79
N ASP A 62 -20.96 -7.63 5.55
CA ASP A 62 -22.26 -7.21 5.03
C ASP A 62 -22.38 -5.67 4.99
N ALA A 63 -23.33 -5.18 4.18
CA ALA A 63 -23.57 -3.75 4.05
C ALA A 63 -23.99 -3.09 5.37
N GLN A 64 -24.64 -3.83 6.28
CA GLN A 64 -25.06 -3.30 7.57
C GLN A 64 -23.88 -3.11 8.51
N SER A 65 -22.92 -4.03 8.49
CA SER A 65 -21.66 -3.92 9.26
C SER A 65 -20.85 -2.70 8.83
N LEU A 66 -20.80 -2.43 7.53
CA LEU A 66 -20.16 -1.23 6.97
C LEU A 66 -20.83 0.06 7.43
N LEU A 67 -22.17 0.09 7.43
CA LEU A 67 -22.95 1.29 7.78
C LEU A 67 -22.98 1.56 9.29
N LYS A 68 -22.99 0.52 10.12
CA LYS A 68 -23.09 0.64 11.58
C LYS A 68 -21.76 0.89 12.29
N GLY A 69 -20.62 0.70 11.60
CA GLY A 69 -19.30 1.01 12.14
C GLY A 69 -18.98 0.23 13.42
N ASN A 70 -19.27 -1.08 13.47
CA ASN A 70 -18.98 -1.92 14.64
C ASN A 70 -17.44 -2.08 14.84
N GLU A 71 -17.03 -2.59 16.03
CA GLU A 71 -15.61 -2.77 16.38
C GLU A 71 -14.86 -3.66 15.37
N LEU A 72 -15.49 -4.73 14.89
CA LEU A 72 -14.93 -5.61 13.85
C LEU A 72 -14.62 -4.86 12.56
N PHE A 73 -15.48 -3.93 12.16
CA PHE A 73 -15.24 -3.08 11.01
C PHE A 73 -14.07 -2.12 11.25
N SER A 74 -13.93 -1.58 12.46
CA SER A 74 -12.80 -0.71 12.83
C SER A 74 -11.46 -1.43 12.69
N GLU A 75 -11.35 -2.67 13.16
CA GLU A 75 -10.12 -3.48 12.99
C GLU A 75 -9.82 -3.78 11.52
N PHE A 76 -10.85 -4.07 10.72
CA PHE A 76 -10.70 -4.42 9.32
C PHE A 76 -10.54 -3.21 8.38
N LYS A 77 -10.90 -2.02 8.85
CA LYS A 77 -10.87 -0.76 8.08
C LYS A 77 -9.49 -0.46 7.49
N GLY A 78 -8.43 -0.73 8.26
CA GLY A 78 -7.05 -0.57 7.78
C GLY A 78 -6.76 -1.42 6.55
N ALA A 79 -7.09 -2.71 6.61
CA ALA A 79 -6.87 -3.64 5.50
C ALA A 79 -7.68 -3.26 4.25
N LEU A 80 -8.94 -2.84 4.42
CA LEU A 80 -9.78 -2.35 3.32
C LEU A 80 -9.20 -1.09 2.69
N THR A 81 -8.66 -0.18 3.49
CA THR A 81 -8.08 1.07 3.01
C THR A 81 -6.78 0.81 2.23
N GLU A 82 -5.90 -0.07 2.74
CA GLU A 82 -4.70 -0.48 1.99
C GLU A 82 -5.07 -1.19 0.69
N GLN A 83 -6.06 -2.08 0.71
CA GLN A 83 -6.58 -2.76 -0.47
C GLN A 83 -7.11 -1.76 -1.51
N TYR A 84 -7.88 -0.76 -1.08
CA TYR A 84 -8.37 0.30 -1.96
C TYR A 84 -7.22 1.08 -2.60
N VAL A 85 -6.22 1.46 -1.82
CA VAL A 85 -5.05 2.20 -2.33
C VAL A 85 -4.25 1.34 -3.33
N ALA A 86 -4.00 0.07 -3.04
CA ALA A 86 -3.33 -0.86 -3.96
C ALA A 86 -4.07 -0.95 -5.30
N GLN A 87 -5.40 -1.09 -5.26
CA GLN A 87 -6.26 -1.10 -6.43
C GLN A 87 -6.13 0.20 -7.23
N GLN A 88 -6.21 1.38 -6.59
CA GLN A 88 -6.10 2.67 -7.26
C GLN A 88 -4.73 2.90 -7.89
N LEU A 89 -3.65 2.52 -7.22
CA LEU A 89 -2.29 2.62 -7.77
C LEU A 89 -2.15 1.87 -9.09
N ARG A 90 -2.81 0.73 -9.23
CA ARG A 90 -2.78 -0.06 -10.47
C ARG A 90 -3.75 0.44 -11.52
N SER A 91 -5.03 0.57 -11.16
CA SER A 91 -6.11 0.85 -12.12
C SER A 91 -6.07 2.27 -12.66
N GLU A 92 -5.84 3.26 -11.78
CA GLU A 92 -5.90 4.67 -12.16
C GLU A 92 -4.53 5.23 -12.54
N SER A 93 -3.47 4.79 -11.86
CA SER A 93 -2.13 5.35 -12.05
C SER A 93 -1.21 4.48 -12.90
N GLY A 94 -1.59 3.24 -13.18
CA GLY A 94 -0.77 2.27 -13.93
C GLY A 94 0.57 1.96 -13.26
N LEU A 95 0.69 2.19 -11.95
CA LEU A 95 1.92 2.00 -11.21
C LEU A 95 2.10 0.54 -10.78
N THR A 96 3.35 0.11 -10.70
CA THR A 96 3.73 -1.13 -10.02
C THR A 96 4.31 -0.78 -8.67
N PRO A 97 3.51 -0.84 -7.58
CA PRO A 97 4.00 -0.49 -6.26
C PRO A 97 4.90 -1.57 -5.68
N PHE A 98 5.82 -1.12 -4.85
CA PHE A 98 6.62 -1.92 -3.92
C PHE A 98 6.29 -1.48 -2.49
N TYR A 99 6.90 -2.09 -1.48
CA TYR A 99 6.86 -1.57 -0.11
C TYR A 99 8.24 -1.65 0.53
N TRP A 100 8.41 -0.95 1.62
CA TRP A 100 9.64 -0.99 2.38
C TRP A 100 9.37 -1.25 3.86
N SER A 101 10.21 -2.09 4.46
CA SER A 101 10.25 -2.25 5.90
C SER A 101 11.68 -2.18 6.40
N ALA A 102 11.86 -1.53 7.56
CA ALA A 102 13.14 -1.50 8.25
C ALA A 102 13.53 -2.89 8.74
N GLU A 103 14.82 -3.08 9.03
CA GLU A 103 15.30 -4.28 9.69
C GLU A 103 14.51 -4.51 11.00
N ARG A 104 14.15 -5.76 11.25
CA ARG A 104 13.32 -6.19 12.38
C ARG A 104 11.91 -5.57 12.41
N ALA A 105 11.42 -5.12 11.26
CA ALA A 105 10.08 -4.53 11.10
C ALA A 105 9.75 -3.39 12.08
N THR A 106 10.74 -2.58 12.46
CA THR A 106 10.56 -1.44 13.38
C THR A 106 9.86 -0.24 12.73
N ALA A 107 9.85 -0.17 11.41
CA ALA A 107 9.10 0.78 10.60
C ALA A 107 8.76 0.15 9.26
N GLU A 108 7.59 0.48 8.72
CA GLU A 108 7.14 0.01 7.42
C GLU A 108 6.46 1.17 6.69
N VAL A 109 6.69 1.28 5.39
CA VAL A 109 5.98 2.17 4.47
C VAL A 109 5.14 1.30 3.55
N ASP A 110 3.84 1.56 3.50
CA ASP A 110 2.86 0.68 2.87
C ASP A 110 3.11 0.49 1.38
N PHE A 111 3.45 1.57 0.68
CA PHE A 111 3.78 1.55 -0.74
C PHE A 111 4.97 2.44 -1.08
N LEU A 112 5.74 2.00 -2.06
CA LEU A 112 6.77 2.77 -2.75
C LEU A 112 6.53 2.67 -4.24
N PHE A 113 6.60 3.78 -4.94
CA PHE A 113 6.52 3.79 -6.39
C PHE A 113 7.56 4.74 -6.99
N GLN A 114 7.90 4.50 -8.22
CA GLN A 114 8.81 5.32 -9.00
C GLN A 114 8.02 6.20 -9.95
N GLN A 115 8.37 7.49 -9.99
CA GLN A 115 7.91 8.42 -11.02
C GLN A 115 9.12 9.18 -11.58
N GLY A 116 9.46 8.92 -12.82
CA GLY A 116 10.70 9.41 -13.40
C GLY A 116 11.92 8.83 -12.69
N MET A 117 12.80 9.68 -12.20
CA MET A 117 14.00 9.30 -11.44
C MET A 117 13.81 9.45 -9.92
N GLU A 118 12.58 9.64 -9.47
CA GLU A 118 12.26 9.85 -8.05
C GLU A 118 11.48 8.68 -7.47
N LEU A 119 11.70 8.41 -6.19
CA LEU A 119 10.96 7.43 -5.40
C LEU A 119 10.06 8.14 -4.40
N TYR A 120 8.80 7.74 -4.41
CA TYR A 120 7.79 8.31 -3.53
C TYR A 120 7.29 7.26 -2.54
N PRO A 121 7.54 7.44 -1.22
CA PRO A 121 6.91 6.63 -0.19
C PRO A 121 5.46 7.09 0.03
N LEU A 122 4.55 6.12 0.16
CA LEU A 122 3.14 6.35 0.41
C LEU A 122 2.69 5.52 1.62
N GLU A 123 2.24 6.20 2.64
CA GLU A 123 1.62 5.66 3.85
C GLU A 123 0.11 5.77 3.75
N VAL A 124 -0.61 4.74 4.18
CA VAL A 124 -2.07 4.70 4.17
C VAL A 124 -2.61 4.82 5.60
N LYS A 125 -3.61 5.67 5.80
CA LYS A 125 -4.30 5.84 7.07
C LYS A 125 -5.81 5.73 6.89
N ALA A 126 -6.40 4.76 7.57
CA ALA A 126 -7.85 4.54 7.54
C ALA A 126 -8.63 5.54 8.40
N GLU A 127 -7.94 6.35 9.21
CA GLU A 127 -8.52 7.30 10.14
C GLU A 127 -7.97 8.70 9.94
N GLU A 128 -8.55 9.67 10.66
CA GLU A 128 -8.08 11.05 10.68
C GLU A 128 -6.79 11.25 11.49
N ASN A 129 -6.35 10.22 12.24
CA ASN A 129 -5.11 10.30 13.01
C ASN A 129 -3.90 10.29 12.07
N LEU A 130 -3.33 11.46 11.88
CA LEU A 130 -2.30 11.74 10.89
C LEU A 130 -0.86 11.43 11.36
N LYS A 131 -0.66 10.69 12.44
CA LYS A 131 0.68 10.29 12.88
C LYS A 131 1.30 9.31 11.87
N ALA A 132 2.31 9.75 11.16
CA ALA A 132 3.05 8.96 10.16
C ALA A 132 4.49 8.68 10.63
N LYS A 133 4.63 7.97 11.75
CA LYS A 133 5.95 7.73 12.36
C LYS A 133 6.89 6.94 11.43
N SER A 134 6.39 5.87 10.82
CA SER A 134 7.17 5.05 9.88
C SER A 134 7.59 5.84 8.65
N LEU A 135 6.67 6.65 8.11
CA LEU A 135 6.96 7.52 6.97
C LEU A 135 8.03 8.56 7.31
N LYS A 136 8.00 9.10 8.54
CA LYS A 136 9.04 10.03 9.03
C LYS A 136 10.40 9.33 9.16
N VAL A 137 10.44 8.12 9.70
CA VAL A 137 11.67 7.31 9.76
C VAL A 137 12.24 7.07 8.36
N TYR A 138 11.38 6.73 7.40
CA TYR A 138 11.77 6.56 6.01
C TYR A 138 12.32 7.87 5.43
N PHE A 139 11.60 8.97 5.62
CA PHE A 139 11.99 10.28 5.11
C PHE A 139 13.35 10.72 5.64
N ASP A 140 13.57 10.62 6.95
CA ASP A 140 14.83 11.01 7.58
C ASP A 140 16.02 10.16 7.11
N LYS A 141 15.77 8.88 6.80
CA LYS A 141 16.82 7.95 6.35
C LYS A 141 17.18 8.10 4.88
N PHE A 142 16.20 8.29 4.00
CA PHE A 142 16.41 8.22 2.55
C PHE A 142 16.23 9.56 1.83
N GLN A 143 15.72 10.58 2.51
CA GLN A 143 15.55 11.95 2.02
C GLN A 143 14.86 12.02 0.65
N PRO A 144 13.68 11.36 0.48
CA PRO A 144 12.93 11.48 -0.75
C PRO A 144 12.49 12.93 -0.96
N ARG A 145 12.25 13.31 -2.19
CA ARG A 145 11.79 14.66 -2.53
C ARG A 145 10.47 15.03 -1.85
N LEU A 146 9.58 14.05 -1.71
CA LEU A 146 8.29 14.19 -1.05
C LEU A 146 7.88 12.84 -0.49
N ALA A 147 7.31 12.84 0.71
CA ALA A 147 6.56 11.72 1.25
C ALA A 147 5.07 11.97 1.06
N ILE A 148 4.30 10.90 0.85
CA ILE A 148 2.87 10.99 0.61
C ILE A 148 2.15 10.18 1.68
N ARG A 149 1.05 10.72 2.18
CA ARG A 149 0.11 10.02 3.03
C ARG A 149 -1.25 10.10 2.37
N SER A 150 -1.94 8.97 2.25
CA SER A 150 -3.33 8.95 1.83
C SER A 150 -4.22 8.61 3.03
N SER A 151 -5.25 9.42 3.25
CA SER A 151 -6.10 9.30 4.44
C SER A 151 -7.52 9.78 4.19
N MET A 152 -8.37 9.67 5.22
CA MET A 152 -9.73 10.25 5.21
C MET A 152 -9.73 11.78 5.37
N SER A 153 -8.58 12.39 5.74
CA SER A 153 -8.47 13.84 5.91
C SER A 153 -8.32 14.57 4.57
N ASP A 154 -8.65 15.86 4.57
CA ASP A 154 -8.56 16.72 3.40
C ASP A 154 -7.13 16.87 2.86
N TYR A 155 -7.04 17.35 1.62
CA TYR A 155 -5.77 17.71 1.00
C TYR A 155 -4.99 18.69 1.86
N ARG A 156 -3.75 18.35 2.17
CA ARG A 156 -2.83 19.22 2.89
C ARG A 156 -1.41 19.01 2.43
N ARG A 157 -0.73 20.09 2.11
CA ARG A 157 0.68 20.07 1.74
C ARG A 157 1.52 20.73 2.82
N GLU A 158 2.56 20.01 3.23
CA GLU A 158 3.65 20.47 4.10
C GLU A 158 4.97 20.39 3.33
N ASP A 159 6.07 20.89 3.86
CA ASP A 159 7.37 20.93 3.16
C ASP A 159 7.83 19.54 2.68
N TRP A 160 7.65 18.53 3.51
CA TRP A 160 8.15 17.18 3.25
C TRP A 160 7.02 16.16 3.00
N LEU A 161 5.78 16.51 3.28
CA LEU A 161 4.64 15.60 3.32
C LEU A 161 3.44 16.16 2.59
N LEU A 162 2.89 15.38 1.68
CA LEU A 162 1.58 15.61 1.07
C LEU A 162 0.56 14.66 1.69
N ASN A 163 -0.51 15.18 2.30
CA ASN A 163 -1.71 14.40 2.57
C ASN A 163 -2.67 14.49 1.39
N LEU A 164 -2.88 13.36 0.73
CA LEU A 164 -3.81 13.23 -0.38
C LEU A 164 -5.05 12.45 0.10
N PRO A 165 -6.25 13.03 0.01
CA PRO A 165 -7.46 12.30 0.36
C PRO A 165 -7.58 11.00 -0.42
N LEU A 166 -8.15 9.95 0.18
CA LEU A 166 -8.33 8.65 -0.49
C LEU A 166 -9.04 8.79 -1.85
N TYR A 167 -10.07 9.63 -1.93
CA TYR A 167 -10.78 9.91 -3.19
C TYR A 167 -9.96 10.71 -4.20
N GLY A 168 -8.84 11.30 -3.78
CA GLY A 168 -7.95 12.10 -4.63
C GLY A 168 -6.78 11.30 -5.24
N LEU A 169 -6.68 9.99 -5.01
CA LEU A 169 -5.57 9.17 -5.49
C LEU A 169 -5.39 9.19 -7.01
N SER A 170 -6.44 9.41 -7.78
CA SER A 170 -6.37 9.59 -9.23
C SER A 170 -5.46 10.77 -9.66
N ARG A 171 -5.21 11.72 -8.76
CA ARG A 171 -4.32 12.87 -9.00
C ARG A 171 -2.87 12.64 -8.55
N LEU A 172 -2.56 11.47 -7.99
CA LEU A 172 -1.26 11.17 -7.40
C LEU A 172 -0.08 11.48 -8.33
N ILE A 173 -0.16 11.02 -9.58
CA ILE A 173 0.89 11.24 -10.59
C ILE A 173 1.06 12.73 -10.92
N GLN A 174 -0.05 13.45 -11.04
CA GLN A 174 -0.05 14.88 -11.31
C GLN A 174 0.64 15.65 -10.17
N GLU A 175 0.32 15.31 -8.92
CA GLU A 175 0.96 15.91 -7.74
C GLU A 175 2.47 15.67 -7.71
N CYS A 176 2.93 14.46 -8.10
CA CYS A 176 4.37 14.16 -8.20
C CYS A 176 5.06 14.94 -9.34
N GLN A 177 4.37 15.18 -10.45
CA GLN A 177 4.91 15.90 -11.61
C GLN A 177 5.03 17.41 -11.37
N THR A 178 4.11 18.03 -10.64
CA THR A 178 4.17 19.47 -10.30
C THR A 178 5.38 19.85 -9.46
N LEU A 179 6.16 18.86 -9.03
CA LEU A 179 7.40 19.05 -8.29
C LEU A 179 8.64 19.09 -9.19
N GLN A 180 8.51 18.76 -10.45
CA GLN A 180 9.61 18.82 -11.41
C GLN A 180 9.82 20.23 -11.91
#